data_d63c420282ddac0e347446d3bc024137
#
_entry.id   d63c420282ddac0e347446d3bc024137
#
_cell.length_a   1.000
_cell.length_b   1.000
_cell.length_c   1.000
_cell.angle_alpha   90.00
_cell.angle_beta   90.00
_cell.angle_gamma   90.00
#
_symmetry.space_group_name_H-M   'P 1'
#
loop_
_entity.id
_entity.type
_entity.pdbx_description
1 polymer ?
#
loop_
_entity_poly.entity_id
_entity_poly.type
_entity_poly.pdbx_seq_one_letter_code
_entity_poly.pdbx_strand_id
1 'polypeptide(L)'
;MAKLPSIACYAYQSKVHYEDAGDNADYASNYAETSISQTFDGRMGEYIISPRKGTVLGIPADRSYKLLIFNTTTPISAKVDGMKATFSYNKESKCTAIEVPSASCTKERRIQVEYSTSTGITDVKTGQNKMTYDSASKKFTASFDSQKKQVSWLVSNMAGKLMLAKSYSQVSSFSEDISMLMPQVYISKVVADDKTFISKFMK
;
A
#
# COMPACT_ATOMS: atom_id res chain seq x y z
N MET A 1 26.03 -20.76 4.73
CA MET A 1 25.10 -19.69 5.19
C MET A 1 23.69 -20.14 4.93
N ALA A 2 22.90 -20.37 5.97
CA ALA A 2 21.50 -20.73 5.80
C ALA A 2 20.74 -19.53 5.15
N LYS A 3 20.00 -19.79 4.08
CA LYS A 3 19.21 -18.77 3.40
C LYS A 3 18.14 -18.27 4.35
N LEU A 4 18.09 -16.95 4.62
CA LEU A 4 17.05 -16.33 5.43
C LEU A 4 15.67 -16.69 4.83
N PRO A 5 14.71 -17.16 5.65
CA PRO A 5 13.36 -17.37 5.18
C PRO A 5 12.77 -16.04 4.72
N SER A 6 12.34 -15.99 3.46
CA SER A 6 11.70 -14.82 2.86
C SER A 6 10.19 -14.97 2.99
N ILE A 7 9.55 -13.96 3.57
CA ILE A 7 8.09 -13.90 3.69
C ILE A 7 7.57 -12.94 2.65
N ALA A 8 6.74 -13.44 1.73
CA ALA A 8 6.06 -12.62 0.74
C ALA A 8 4.65 -12.27 1.23
N CYS A 9 4.36 -10.99 1.39
CA CYS A 9 3.02 -10.48 1.73
C CYS A 9 2.35 -9.91 0.48
N TYR A 10 1.23 -10.51 0.09
CA TYR A 10 0.29 -9.99 -0.90
C TYR A 10 -0.94 -9.46 -0.16
N ALA A 11 -1.57 -8.41 -0.68
CA ALA A 11 -2.65 -7.68 -0.02
C ALA A 11 -3.70 -8.55 0.71
N TYR A 12 -3.99 -8.21 1.96
CA TYR A 12 -5.12 -8.64 2.79
C TYR A 12 -5.26 -10.13 3.14
N GLN A 13 -4.20 -10.81 3.57
CA GLN A 13 -4.37 -12.17 4.09
C GLN A 13 -3.42 -12.46 5.25
N SER A 14 -3.94 -13.21 6.23
CA SER A 14 -3.09 -13.93 7.18
C SER A 14 -2.59 -15.21 6.51
N LYS A 15 -1.32 -15.55 6.72
CA LYS A 15 -0.70 -16.78 6.23
C LYS A 15 -0.08 -17.52 7.40
N VAL A 16 -0.23 -18.85 7.38
CA VAL A 16 0.45 -19.73 8.33
C VAL A 16 1.65 -20.34 7.63
N HIS A 17 2.82 -20.19 8.25
CA HIS A 17 4.02 -20.90 7.88
C HIS A 17 4.09 -22.16 8.71
N TYR A 18 4.02 -23.31 8.05
CA TYR A 18 4.09 -24.62 8.65
C TYR A 18 5.50 -25.19 8.48
N GLU A 19 6.02 -25.83 9.53
CA GLU A 19 7.34 -26.45 9.56
C GLU A 19 7.26 -27.80 10.28
N ASP A 20 7.80 -28.82 9.69
CA ASP A 20 7.96 -30.15 10.27
C ASP A 20 9.40 -30.68 10.04
N ALA A 21 9.69 -31.89 10.47
CA ALA A 21 11.01 -32.48 10.29
C ALA A 21 11.29 -32.89 8.82
N GLY A 22 10.27 -33.01 7.98
CA GLY A 22 10.37 -33.25 6.54
C GLY A 22 10.74 -34.68 6.12
N ASP A 23 11.08 -35.55 7.06
CA ASP A 23 11.67 -36.88 6.80
C ASP A 23 10.98 -38.05 7.52
N ASN A 24 9.88 -37.79 8.25
CA ASN A 24 9.13 -38.81 8.98
C ASN A 24 7.62 -38.68 8.84
N ALA A 25 6.88 -39.70 9.27
CA ALA A 25 5.43 -39.75 9.22
C ALA A 25 4.72 -38.99 10.36
N ASP A 26 5.48 -38.37 11.28
CA ASP A 26 4.96 -37.72 12.50
C ASP A 26 4.54 -36.28 12.28
N TYR A 27 4.49 -35.83 11.01
CA TYR A 27 4.15 -34.45 10.62
C TYR A 27 2.81 -33.97 11.20
N ALA A 28 1.87 -34.87 11.50
CA ALA A 28 0.58 -34.52 12.08
C ALA A 28 0.63 -34.11 13.56
N SER A 29 1.68 -34.55 14.29
CA SER A 29 1.85 -34.30 15.73
C SER A 29 3.15 -33.55 16.08
N ASN A 30 4.13 -33.56 15.18
CA ASN A 30 5.46 -32.98 15.37
C ASN A 30 5.69 -31.86 14.34
N TYR A 31 5.06 -30.73 14.57
CA TYR A 31 5.14 -29.56 13.69
C TYR A 31 5.14 -28.26 14.47
N ALA A 32 5.52 -27.20 13.80
CA ALA A 32 5.45 -25.84 14.29
C ALA A 32 4.75 -24.92 13.29
N GLU A 33 4.01 -23.96 13.81
CA GLU A 33 3.29 -22.97 13.01
C GLU A 33 3.65 -21.56 13.42
N THR A 34 3.85 -20.69 12.43
CA THR A 34 4.04 -19.25 12.62
C THR A 34 3.02 -18.51 11.77
N SER A 35 2.11 -17.80 12.40
CA SER A 35 1.13 -16.99 11.68
C SER A 35 1.71 -15.63 11.34
N ILE A 36 1.38 -15.15 10.15
CA ILE A 36 1.75 -13.83 9.67
C ILE A 36 0.49 -13.12 9.26
N SER A 37 0.24 -11.94 9.82
CA SER A 37 -0.90 -11.11 9.49
C SER A 37 -0.46 -9.73 9.07
N GLN A 38 -1.31 -9.05 8.30
CA GLN A 38 -1.07 -7.67 7.87
C GLN A 38 -2.34 -6.84 7.91
N THR A 39 -2.16 -5.57 8.21
CA THR A 39 -3.19 -4.53 8.07
C THR A 39 -2.59 -3.34 7.34
N PHE A 40 -3.44 -2.58 6.64
CA PHE A 40 -3.05 -1.37 5.94
C PHE A 40 -4.19 -0.35 5.97
N ASP A 41 -3.92 0.86 6.44
CA ASP A 41 -4.90 1.93 6.59
C ASP A 41 -4.85 2.98 5.46
N GLY A 42 -4.06 2.74 4.42
CA GLY A 42 -3.80 3.70 3.33
C GLY A 42 -2.50 4.48 3.50
N ARG A 43 -1.93 4.52 4.69
CA ARG A 43 -0.66 5.17 5.02
C ARG A 43 0.30 4.25 5.75
N MET A 44 -0.20 3.54 6.77
CA MET A 44 0.60 2.66 7.60
C MET A 44 0.30 1.19 7.28
N GLY A 45 1.31 0.45 6.89
CA GLY A 45 1.28 -1.01 6.83
C GLY A 45 1.79 -1.58 8.16
N GLU A 46 1.02 -2.44 8.79
CA GLU A 46 1.46 -3.20 9.95
C GLU A 46 1.49 -4.69 9.61
N TYR A 47 2.60 -5.34 9.93
CA TYR A 47 2.85 -6.75 9.68
C TYR A 47 3.26 -7.39 11.00
N ILE A 48 2.54 -8.44 11.38
CA ILE A 48 2.78 -9.16 12.65
C ILE A 48 3.20 -10.58 12.33
N ILE A 49 4.37 -10.97 12.82
CA ILE A 49 4.81 -12.36 12.85
C ILE A 49 4.54 -12.85 14.27
N SER A 50 3.55 -13.72 14.42
CA SER A 50 3.12 -14.24 15.72
C SER A 50 4.17 -15.17 16.34
N PRO A 51 4.15 -15.35 17.66
CA PRO A 51 4.95 -16.39 18.31
C PRO A 51 4.71 -17.75 17.67
N ARG A 52 5.78 -18.48 17.43
CA ARG A 52 5.72 -19.85 16.91
C ARG A 52 4.99 -20.75 17.89
N LYS A 53 4.03 -21.51 17.40
CA LYS A 53 3.31 -22.56 18.14
C LYS A 53 3.89 -23.93 17.77
N GLY A 54 3.99 -24.83 18.73
CA GLY A 54 4.59 -26.14 18.53
C GLY A 54 6.12 -26.10 18.55
N THR A 55 6.71 -27.28 18.54
CA THR A 55 8.15 -27.48 18.55
C THR A 55 8.49 -28.65 17.66
N VAL A 56 9.55 -28.50 16.85
CA VAL A 56 10.12 -29.56 16.03
C VAL A 56 11.62 -29.61 16.27
N LEU A 57 12.15 -30.79 16.41
CA LEU A 57 13.59 -30.99 16.60
C LEU A 57 14.35 -30.47 15.37
N GLY A 58 15.40 -29.68 15.60
CA GLY A 58 16.24 -29.12 14.52
C GLY A 58 15.81 -27.76 14.01
N ILE A 59 14.64 -27.25 14.40
CA ILE A 59 14.23 -25.87 14.04
C ILE A 59 14.91 -24.85 14.97
N PRO A 60 15.53 -23.78 14.43
CA PRO A 60 16.19 -22.76 15.24
C PRO A 60 15.25 -22.09 16.26
N ALA A 61 15.73 -21.89 17.49
CA ALA A 61 15.00 -21.15 18.52
C ALA A 61 14.91 -19.64 18.20
N ASP A 62 15.96 -19.11 17.58
CA ASP A 62 16.02 -17.72 17.13
C ASP A 62 16.03 -17.66 15.60
N ARG A 63 15.34 -16.66 15.05
CA ARG A 63 15.24 -16.49 13.61
C ARG A 63 15.21 -15.03 13.19
N SER A 64 15.88 -14.74 12.08
CA SER A 64 15.73 -13.51 11.31
C SER A 64 14.81 -13.75 10.12
N TYR A 65 14.18 -12.66 9.62
CA TYR A 65 13.29 -12.75 8.45
C TYR A 65 13.64 -11.66 7.44
N LYS A 66 13.31 -11.91 6.21
CA LYS A 66 13.25 -10.89 5.16
C LYS A 66 11.80 -10.73 4.72
N LEU A 67 11.18 -9.62 5.10
CA LEU A 67 9.82 -9.29 4.71
C LEU A 67 9.84 -8.63 3.33
N LEU A 68 9.10 -9.22 2.38
CA LEU A 68 8.92 -8.69 1.04
C LEU A 68 7.46 -8.26 0.86
N ILE A 69 7.25 -6.98 0.61
CA ILE A 69 5.93 -6.39 0.48
C ILE A 69 5.78 -5.91 -0.97
N PHE A 70 4.87 -6.51 -1.71
CA PHE A 70 4.63 -6.22 -3.12
C PHE A 70 3.52 -5.18 -3.32
N ASN A 71 3.52 -4.59 -4.51
CA ASN A 71 2.57 -3.54 -4.93
C ASN A 71 2.57 -2.30 -4.02
N THR A 72 3.74 -1.94 -3.51
CA THR A 72 3.93 -0.76 -2.66
C THR A 72 4.49 0.42 -3.45
N THR A 73 4.40 1.60 -2.85
CA THR A 73 5.20 2.78 -3.20
C THR A 73 6.48 2.81 -2.37
N THR A 74 7.36 3.77 -2.63
CA THR A 74 8.56 3.94 -1.81
C THR A 74 8.17 4.29 -0.37
N PRO A 75 8.60 3.53 0.65
CA PRO A 75 8.34 3.87 2.04
C PRO A 75 9.01 5.17 2.47
N ILE A 76 8.38 5.88 3.41
CA ILE A 76 9.00 7.01 4.13
C ILE A 76 9.84 6.50 5.29
N SER A 77 9.31 5.52 6.02
CA SER A 77 9.96 4.96 7.19
C SER A 77 9.57 3.50 7.40
N ALA A 78 10.44 2.76 8.09
CA ALA A 78 10.13 1.42 8.58
C ALA A 78 10.61 1.26 10.02
N LYS A 79 9.87 0.48 10.80
CA LYS A 79 10.21 0.10 12.18
C LYS A 79 10.02 -1.39 12.37
N VAL A 80 10.89 -1.99 13.16
CA VAL A 80 10.77 -3.36 13.65
C VAL A 80 10.79 -3.31 15.17
N ASP A 81 9.74 -3.79 15.81
CA ASP A 81 9.55 -3.76 17.26
C ASP A 81 9.74 -2.36 17.87
N GLY A 82 9.24 -1.34 17.18
CA GLY A 82 9.34 0.07 17.55
C GLY A 82 10.68 0.76 17.20
N MET A 83 11.72 0.01 16.83
CA MET A 83 13.03 0.56 16.45
C MET A 83 13.09 0.82 14.95
N LYS A 84 13.79 1.89 14.55
CA LYS A 84 14.02 2.22 13.13
C LYS A 84 14.70 1.06 12.42
N ALA A 85 14.15 0.65 11.29
CA ALA A 85 14.66 -0.41 10.44
C ALA A 85 15.10 0.13 9.08
N THR A 86 16.10 -0.53 8.48
CA THR A 86 16.49 -0.30 7.10
C THR A 86 15.56 -1.02 6.15
N PHE A 87 15.28 -0.40 5.01
CA PHE A 87 14.52 -1.01 3.93
C PHE A 87 15.16 -0.70 2.59
N SER A 88 14.85 -1.52 1.60
CA SER A 88 15.14 -1.25 0.18
C SER A 88 13.84 -1.30 -0.61
N TYR A 89 13.76 -0.49 -1.67
CA TYR A 89 12.61 -0.45 -2.57
C TYR A 89 13.05 -0.65 -4.02
N ASN A 90 12.46 -1.63 -4.67
CA ASN A 90 12.65 -1.87 -6.10
C ASN A 90 11.44 -1.30 -6.86
N LYS A 91 11.70 -0.31 -7.75
CA LYS A 91 10.66 0.39 -8.51
C LYS A 91 10.04 -0.48 -9.61
N GLU A 92 10.79 -1.39 -10.19
CA GLU A 92 10.33 -2.24 -11.29
C GLU A 92 9.34 -3.29 -10.77
N SER A 93 9.71 -3.99 -9.69
CA SER A 93 8.85 -4.99 -9.06
C SER A 93 7.86 -4.39 -8.07
N LYS A 94 7.93 -3.07 -7.78
CA LYS A 94 7.16 -2.38 -6.74
C LYS A 94 7.20 -3.12 -5.39
N CYS A 95 8.40 -3.59 -5.03
CA CYS A 95 8.63 -4.40 -3.86
C CYS A 95 9.46 -3.65 -2.82
N THR A 96 8.96 -3.57 -1.60
CA THR A 96 9.71 -3.13 -0.42
C THR A 96 10.26 -4.35 0.30
N ALA A 97 11.56 -4.36 0.58
CA ALA A 97 12.21 -5.41 1.38
C ALA A 97 12.72 -4.84 2.70
N ILE A 98 12.39 -5.50 3.79
CA ILE A 98 12.78 -5.11 5.15
C ILE A 98 13.47 -6.31 5.82
N GLU A 99 14.62 -6.07 6.41
CA GLU A 99 15.30 -7.08 7.21
C GLU A 99 14.83 -7.01 8.66
N VAL A 100 14.30 -8.14 9.16
CA VAL A 100 13.84 -8.30 10.53
C VAL A 100 14.96 -9.02 11.29
N PRO A 101 15.64 -8.37 12.24
CA PRO A 101 16.76 -8.94 12.97
C PRO A 101 16.39 -10.23 13.71
N SER A 102 17.39 -11.07 13.96
CA SER A 102 17.20 -12.32 14.71
C SER A 102 16.66 -12.05 16.10
N ALA A 103 15.65 -12.82 16.47
CA ALA A 103 15.10 -12.85 17.82
C ALA A 103 14.42 -14.21 18.07
N SER A 104 14.09 -14.48 19.33
CA SER A 104 13.40 -15.72 19.71
C SER A 104 12.08 -15.87 18.96
N CYS A 105 11.87 -17.05 18.39
CA CYS A 105 10.62 -17.41 17.69
C CYS A 105 9.40 -17.46 18.64
N THR A 106 9.58 -17.41 19.95
CA THR A 106 8.50 -17.34 20.94
C THR A 106 8.00 -15.91 21.19
N LYS A 107 8.61 -14.90 20.55
CA LYS A 107 8.21 -13.50 20.65
C LYS A 107 7.48 -13.06 19.40
N GLU A 108 6.42 -12.26 19.58
CA GLU A 108 5.81 -11.53 18.47
C GLU A 108 6.80 -10.54 17.89
N ARG A 109 6.79 -10.40 16.57
CA ARG A 109 7.54 -9.38 15.86
C ARG A 109 6.55 -8.46 15.16
N ARG A 110 6.72 -7.17 15.35
CA ARG A 110 5.84 -6.13 14.79
C ARG A 110 6.62 -5.24 13.84
N ILE A 111 6.26 -5.27 12.58
CA ILE A 111 6.88 -4.45 11.55
C ILE A 111 5.87 -3.40 11.11
N GLN A 112 6.27 -2.13 11.16
CA GLN A 112 5.46 -1.00 10.74
C GLN A 112 6.17 -0.28 9.60
N VAL A 113 5.45 -0.01 8.53
CA VAL A 113 5.96 0.65 7.33
C VAL A 113 5.06 1.82 7.00
N GLU A 114 5.64 3.01 7.02
CA GLU A 114 4.93 4.22 6.66
C GLU A 114 5.18 4.54 5.20
N TYR A 115 4.12 4.72 4.47
CA TYR A 115 4.15 5.17 3.09
C TYR A 115 3.70 6.63 3.01
N SER A 116 4.18 7.34 2.00
CA SER A 116 3.61 8.61 1.65
C SER A 116 2.10 8.40 1.41
N THR A 117 1.27 9.15 2.08
CA THR A 117 -0.12 9.29 1.66
C THR A 117 -0.10 10.06 0.34
N SER A 118 0.28 9.39 -0.72
CA SER A 118 -0.15 9.87 -2.01
C SER A 118 -1.64 9.55 -2.06
N THR A 119 -2.45 10.50 -1.64
CA THR A 119 -3.79 10.64 -2.16
C THR A 119 -3.59 10.57 -3.68
N GLY A 120 -3.82 9.42 -4.26
CA GLY A 120 -3.68 8.97 -5.64
C GLY A 120 -3.36 9.97 -6.74
N ILE A 121 -2.26 10.71 -6.61
CA ILE A 121 -1.79 11.64 -7.63
C ILE A 121 -0.28 11.45 -7.71
N THR A 122 0.15 10.86 -8.81
CA THR A 122 1.53 10.96 -9.27
C THR A 122 1.95 12.42 -9.22
N ASP A 123 3.05 12.72 -8.51
CA ASP A 123 3.69 14.04 -8.53
C ASP A 123 3.85 14.50 -9.98
N VAL A 124 2.99 15.40 -10.37
CA VAL A 124 3.22 16.21 -11.55
C VAL A 124 4.24 17.26 -11.14
N LYS A 125 5.39 17.23 -11.79
CA LYS A 125 6.53 18.14 -11.62
C LYS A 125 6.04 19.57 -11.39
N THR A 126 6.61 20.24 -10.38
CA THR A 126 6.44 21.65 -10.04
C THR A 126 6.29 22.53 -11.27
N GLY A 127 5.15 23.20 -11.39
CA GLY A 127 4.84 24.14 -12.50
C GLY A 127 3.75 23.66 -13.45
N GLN A 128 3.06 22.54 -13.20
CA GLN A 128 2.10 21.96 -14.12
C GLN A 128 0.81 21.52 -13.41
N ASN A 129 -0.22 21.28 -14.21
CA ASN A 129 -1.57 20.92 -13.85
C ASN A 129 -1.65 19.89 -12.70
N LYS A 130 -2.36 20.23 -11.63
CA LYS A 130 -2.47 19.41 -10.42
C LYS A 130 -3.93 19.05 -10.18
N MET A 131 -4.20 17.79 -9.85
CA MET A 131 -5.53 17.31 -9.44
C MET A 131 -5.42 16.66 -8.06
N THR A 132 -6.27 17.06 -7.14
CA THR A 132 -6.29 16.57 -5.75
C THR A 132 -7.71 16.27 -5.29
N TYR A 133 -7.87 15.20 -4.55
CA TYR A 133 -9.05 14.97 -3.71
C TYR A 133 -8.64 15.07 -2.25
N ASP A 134 -9.32 15.94 -1.51
CA ASP A 134 -9.18 16.07 -0.08
C ASP A 134 -10.32 15.31 0.62
N SER A 135 -9.97 14.24 1.33
CA SER A 135 -10.93 13.40 2.02
C SER A 135 -11.58 14.07 3.24
N ALA A 136 -10.93 15.08 3.85
CA ALA A 136 -11.48 15.81 4.98
C ALA A 136 -12.57 16.77 4.54
N SER A 137 -12.30 17.60 3.52
CA SER A 137 -13.26 18.59 3.00
C SER A 137 -14.20 18.01 1.94
N LYS A 138 -14.00 16.75 1.50
CA LYS A 138 -14.74 16.09 0.41
C LYS A 138 -14.69 16.86 -0.91
N LYS A 139 -13.62 17.61 -1.14
CA LYS A 139 -13.45 18.42 -2.35
C LYS A 139 -12.46 17.82 -3.33
N PHE A 140 -12.84 17.83 -4.59
CA PHE A 140 -11.93 17.57 -5.72
C PHE A 140 -11.49 18.90 -6.30
N THR A 141 -10.18 19.11 -6.42
CA THR A 141 -9.60 20.35 -6.95
C THR A 141 -8.70 20.04 -8.14
N ALA A 142 -8.82 20.80 -9.21
CA ALA A 142 -7.88 20.81 -10.33
C ALA A 142 -7.32 22.21 -10.51
N SER A 143 -6.01 22.34 -10.68
CA SER A 143 -5.30 23.58 -10.99
C SER A 143 -4.44 23.40 -12.22
N PHE A 144 -4.31 24.42 -13.04
CA PHE A 144 -3.65 24.39 -14.33
C PHE A 144 -2.47 25.38 -14.33
N ASP A 145 -1.49 25.09 -15.18
CA ASP A 145 -0.31 25.94 -15.43
C ASP A 145 -0.65 27.30 -16.03
N SER A 146 -1.79 27.40 -16.67
CA SER A 146 -2.31 28.61 -17.32
C SER A 146 -3.83 28.57 -17.36
N GLN A 147 -4.45 29.71 -17.64
CA GLN A 147 -5.90 29.77 -17.88
C GLN A 147 -6.26 28.91 -19.11
N LYS A 148 -7.21 27.99 -18.92
CA LYS A 148 -7.75 27.10 -19.97
C LYS A 148 -9.02 27.69 -20.54
N LYS A 149 -9.15 27.66 -21.86
CA LYS A 149 -10.33 28.16 -22.55
C LYS A 149 -11.56 27.32 -22.22
N GLN A 150 -11.37 26.01 -22.22
CA GLN A 150 -12.44 25.06 -21.91
C GLN A 150 -11.89 23.89 -21.09
N VAL A 151 -12.63 23.51 -20.06
CA VAL A 151 -12.32 22.35 -19.22
C VAL A 151 -13.57 21.51 -19.07
N SER A 152 -13.47 20.22 -19.38
CA SER A 152 -14.51 19.22 -19.09
C SER A 152 -14.00 18.30 -18.00
N TRP A 153 -14.80 18.08 -16.97
CA TRP A 153 -14.51 17.17 -15.89
C TRP A 153 -15.56 16.08 -15.77
N LEU A 154 -15.13 14.84 -15.86
CA LEU A 154 -15.94 13.63 -15.80
C LEU A 154 -15.48 12.75 -14.66
N VAL A 155 -16.40 12.23 -13.87
CA VAL A 155 -16.13 11.26 -12.82
C VAL A 155 -16.93 10.00 -13.10
N SER A 156 -16.27 8.86 -13.18
CA SER A 156 -16.89 7.55 -13.35
C SER A 156 -16.52 6.60 -12.20
N ASN A 157 -17.37 5.62 -11.95
CA ASN A 157 -17.03 4.52 -11.06
C ASN A 157 -16.14 3.49 -11.77
N MET A 158 -15.71 2.44 -11.06
CA MET A 158 -14.85 1.39 -11.62
C MET A 158 -15.53 0.54 -12.71
N ALA A 159 -16.86 0.56 -12.79
CA ALA A 159 -17.63 -0.09 -13.86
C ALA A 159 -17.80 0.82 -15.11
N GLY A 160 -17.17 2.01 -15.12
CA GLY A 160 -17.26 2.97 -16.22
C GLY A 160 -18.55 3.80 -16.25
N LYS A 161 -19.46 3.63 -15.26
CA LYS A 161 -20.68 4.43 -15.17
C LYS A 161 -20.33 5.85 -14.81
N LEU A 162 -20.79 6.81 -15.64
CA LEU A 162 -20.62 8.25 -15.39
C LEU A 162 -21.45 8.66 -14.16
N MET A 163 -20.78 9.26 -13.19
CA MET A 163 -21.37 9.70 -11.91
C MET A 163 -21.51 11.22 -11.85
N LEU A 164 -20.59 11.96 -12.51
CA LEU A 164 -20.57 13.41 -12.51
C LEU A 164 -19.94 13.91 -13.81
N ALA A 165 -20.51 14.98 -14.38
CA ALA A 165 -19.98 15.71 -15.51
C ALA A 165 -20.16 17.20 -15.29
N LYS A 166 -19.07 17.96 -15.43
CA LYS A 166 -19.09 19.43 -15.37
C LYS A 166 -18.18 20.04 -16.42
N SER A 167 -18.49 21.26 -16.84
CA SER A 167 -17.69 22.02 -17.79
C SER A 167 -17.45 23.43 -17.25
N TYR A 168 -16.26 23.95 -17.51
CA TYR A 168 -15.83 25.28 -17.09
C TYR A 168 -15.19 26.01 -18.28
N SER A 169 -15.29 27.32 -18.30
CA SER A 169 -14.67 28.18 -19.31
C SER A 169 -13.76 29.19 -18.67
N GLN A 170 -12.62 29.46 -19.29
CA GLN A 170 -11.66 30.47 -18.87
C GLN A 170 -11.23 30.34 -17.41
N VAL A 171 -10.88 29.13 -16.96
CA VAL A 171 -10.46 28.83 -15.58
C VAL A 171 -9.00 28.43 -15.52
N SER A 172 -8.30 28.85 -14.47
CA SER A 172 -6.98 28.35 -14.09
C SER A 172 -7.06 27.26 -13.02
N SER A 173 -8.23 27.12 -12.38
CA SER A 173 -8.52 26.07 -11.41
C SER A 173 -10.02 25.92 -11.20
N PHE A 174 -10.43 24.76 -10.69
CA PHE A 174 -11.77 24.57 -10.13
C PHE A 174 -11.70 23.70 -8.89
N SER A 175 -12.70 23.85 -8.01
CA SER A 175 -12.83 23.01 -6.81
C SER A 175 -14.32 22.68 -6.63
N GLU A 176 -14.60 21.38 -6.47
CA GLU A 176 -15.97 20.88 -6.40
C GLU A 176 -16.18 19.98 -5.19
N ASP A 177 -17.28 20.21 -4.50
CA ASP A 177 -17.75 19.32 -3.44
C ASP A 177 -18.34 18.05 -4.06
N ILE A 178 -17.80 16.92 -3.69
CA ILE A 178 -18.27 15.59 -4.11
C ILE A 178 -18.81 14.76 -2.95
N SER A 179 -19.26 15.42 -1.88
CA SER A 179 -19.84 14.76 -0.71
C SER A 179 -21.03 13.87 -1.05
N MET A 180 -21.78 14.21 -2.11
CA MET A 180 -22.91 13.45 -2.63
C MET A 180 -22.55 12.08 -3.22
N LEU A 181 -21.30 11.86 -3.63
CA LEU A 181 -20.88 10.56 -4.16
C LEU A 181 -20.74 9.53 -3.02
N MET A 182 -21.06 8.28 -3.26
CA MET A 182 -20.91 7.21 -2.26
C MET A 182 -19.43 6.84 -2.04
N PRO A 183 -19.05 6.31 -0.86
CA PRO A 183 -17.67 5.84 -0.61
C PRO A 183 -17.30 4.70 -1.54
N GLN A 184 -16.45 4.95 -2.51
CA GLN A 184 -15.87 3.96 -3.43
C GLN A 184 -14.73 4.60 -4.23
N VAL A 185 -14.09 3.80 -5.06
CA VAL A 185 -13.05 4.26 -5.97
C VAL A 185 -13.67 4.87 -7.22
N TYR A 186 -13.18 6.05 -7.60
CA TYR A 186 -13.59 6.79 -8.79
C TYR A 186 -12.41 7.06 -9.72
N ILE A 187 -12.71 7.17 -10.99
CA ILE A 187 -11.81 7.66 -12.04
C ILE A 187 -12.27 9.08 -12.42
N SER A 188 -11.37 10.04 -12.25
CA SER A 188 -11.57 11.41 -12.69
C SER A 188 -10.86 11.62 -14.03
N LYS A 189 -11.57 12.10 -15.03
CA LYS A 189 -11.03 12.52 -16.32
C LYS A 189 -11.26 14.02 -16.49
N VAL A 190 -10.18 14.77 -16.58
CA VAL A 190 -10.20 16.21 -16.86
C VAL A 190 -9.63 16.41 -18.26
N VAL A 191 -10.41 17.04 -19.14
CA VAL A 191 -9.97 17.48 -20.46
C VAL A 191 -9.87 18.99 -20.41
N ALA A 192 -8.66 19.54 -20.53
CA ALA A 192 -8.40 20.96 -20.50
C ALA A 192 -7.77 21.38 -21.83
N ASP A 193 -8.51 22.11 -22.62
CA ASP A 193 -8.23 22.37 -24.03
C ASP A 193 -7.92 21.04 -24.77
N ASP A 194 -6.71 20.86 -25.30
CA ASP A 194 -6.31 19.64 -26.03
C ASP A 194 -5.67 18.56 -25.15
N LYS A 195 -5.57 18.78 -23.83
CA LYS A 195 -4.87 17.87 -22.91
C LYS A 195 -5.86 17.10 -22.05
N THR A 196 -5.65 15.81 -21.93
CA THR A 196 -6.42 14.92 -21.05
C THR A 196 -5.58 14.49 -19.84
N PHE A 197 -6.17 14.61 -18.67
CA PHE A 197 -5.60 14.18 -17.39
C PHE A 197 -6.54 13.16 -16.78
N ILE A 198 -5.98 12.06 -16.29
CA ILE A 198 -6.74 11.00 -15.63
C ILE A 198 -6.14 10.76 -14.25
N SER A 199 -6.99 10.75 -13.25
CA SER A 199 -6.60 10.39 -11.89
C SER A 199 -7.61 9.42 -11.28
N LYS A 200 -7.16 8.65 -10.32
CA LYS A 200 -7.97 7.73 -9.53
C LYS A 200 -7.96 8.22 -8.09
N PHE A 201 -9.13 8.28 -7.47
CA PHE A 201 -9.25 8.65 -6.07
C PHE A 201 -10.28 7.78 -5.35
N MET A 202 -10.14 7.67 -4.05
CA MET A 202 -11.06 6.98 -3.17
C MET A 202 -11.79 8.01 -2.31
N LYS A 203 -13.12 7.98 -2.39
CA LYS A 203 -13.97 8.78 -1.51
C LYS A 203 -14.37 8.00 -0.28
#